data_240c89557aca9d73a3ee0e6a7444ebd6
#
_entry.id   240c89557aca9d73a3ee0e6a7444ebd6
#
_cell.length_a   1.000
_cell.length_b   1.000
_cell.length_c   1.000
_cell.angle_alpha   90.00
_cell.angle_beta   90.00
_cell.angle_gamma   90.00
#
_symmetry.space_group_name_H-M   'P 1'
#
loop_
_entity.id
_entity.type
_entity.pdbx_description
1 polymer ?
#
loop_
_entity_poly.entity_id
_entity_poly.type
_entity_poly.pdbx_seq_one_letter_code
_entity_poly.pdbx_strand_id
1 'polypeptide(L)'
;GMVAYQLAVSVDDAAMGMTHVFRGNDLLSSTFYQLYLLKKLGVAHVPTYGHLPLLVDAEGVRLSKRQKGLTLREMKAEGKKPSDIIGLLLYYAGALPKPMPVSAEEAARNVGFEELKHLSLPHIVVTQV
;
A
#
# COMPACT_ATOMS: atom_id res chain seq x y z
N GLY A 1 27.28 14.92 -0.98
CA GLY A 1 26.56 14.74 0.28
C GLY A 1 25.34 13.89 0.07
N MET A 2 24.95 13.08 1.06
CA MET A 2 23.70 12.31 0.97
C MET A 2 22.52 13.20 1.34
N VAL A 3 21.47 13.16 0.52
CA VAL A 3 20.21 13.85 0.81
C VAL A 3 19.31 12.90 1.62
N ALA A 4 18.70 13.41 2.70
CA ALA A 4 17.77 12.61 3.49
C ALA A 4 16.51 12.23 2.64
N TYR A 5 16.05 11.01 2.79
CA TYR A 5 14.88 10.47 2.04
C TYR A 5 13.68 11.43 2.07
N GLN A 6 13.36 11.98 3.24
CA GLN A 6 12.19 12.86 3.39
C GLN A 6 12.29 14.11 2.52
N LEU A 7 13.49 14.69 2.41
CA LEU A 7 13.70 15.86 1.56
C LEU A 7 13.67 15.48 0.08
N ALA A 8 14.35 14.40 -0.31
CA ALA A 8 14.41 13.95 -1.69
C ALA A 8 13.00 13.68 -2.23
N VAL A 9 12.21 12.85 -1.54
CA VAL A 9 10.85 12.48 -2.01
C VAL A 9 9.92 13.70 -2.05
N SER A 10 10.03 14.63 -1.09
CA SER A 10 9.19 15.85 -1.10
C SER A 10 9.49 16.73 -2.30
N VAL A 11 10.77 16.88 -2.65
CA VAL A 11 11.20 17.68 -3.81
C VAL A 11 10.77 17.00 -5.11
N ASP A 12 10.99 15.70 -5.23
CA ASP A 12 10.66 14.93 -6.43
C ASP A 12 9.14 14.89 -6.67
N ASP A 13 8.34 14.60 -5.64
CA ASP A 13 6.88 14.59 -5.73
C ASP A 13 6.32 15.96 -6.14
N ALA A 14 6.89 17.04 -5.60
CA ALA A 14 6.50 18.40 -5.98
C ALA A 14 6.89 18.73 -7.43
N ALA A 15 8.12 18.39 -7.85
CA ALA A 15 8.63 18.66 -9.19
C ALA A 15 7.87 17.86 -10.25
N MET A 16 7.44 16.63 -9.92
CA MET A 16 6.66 15.76 -10.79
C MET A 16 5.16 16.07 -10.78
N GLY A 17 4.70 16.98 -9.92
CA GLY A 17 3.28 17.35 -9.79
C GLY A 17 2.40 16.21 -9.26
N MET A 18 2.92 15.40 -8.34
CA MET A 18 2.17 14.29 -7.76
C MET A 18 0.92 14.81 -7.04
N THR A 19 -0.25 14.30 -7.41
CA THR A 19 -1.53 14.69 -6.83
C THR A 19 -1.99 13.75 -5.71
N HIS A 20 -1.62 12.48 -5.78
CA HIS A 20 -1.99 11.45 -4.81
C HIS A 20 -0.80 10.56 -4.49
N VAL A 21 -0.61 10.26 -3.21
CA VAL A 21 0.44 9.37 -2.71
C VAL A 21 -0.19 8.27 -1.87
N PHE A 22 -0.24 7.05 -2.41
CA PHE A 22 -0.69 5.86 -1.68
C PHE A 22 0.51 5.03 -1.24
N ARG A 23 0.57 4.68 0.05
CA ARG A 23 1.71 3.96 0.62
C ARG A 23 1.35 3.20 1.90
N GLY A 24 2.27 2.41 2.43
CA GLY A 24 2.06 1.69 3.68
C GLY A 24 1.92 2.61 4.90
N ASN A 25 1.16 2.17 5.87
CA ASN A 25 0.90 2.91 7.12
C ASN A 25 2.15 3.13 7.98
N ASP A 26 3.22 2.40 7.73
CA ASP A 26 4.55 2.64 8.35
C ASP A 26 5.16 4.01 7.99
N LEU A 27 4.67 4.65 6.94
CA LEU A 27 5.08 5.99 6.53
C LEU A 27 4.10 7.09 6.96
N LEU A 28 3.09 6.78 7.78
CA LEU A 28 2.12 7.79 8.25
C LEU A 28 2.80 8.96 8.97
N SER A 29 3.72 8.67 9.88
CA SER A 29 4.49 9.72 10.59
C SER A 29 5.36 10.54 9.66
N SER A 30 5.86 9.95 8.58
CA SER A 30 6.65 10.66 7.54
C SER A 30 5.85 11.74 6.84
N THR A 31 4.53 11.59 6.74
CA THR A 31 3.65 12.57 6.09
C THR A 31 3.77 13.96 6.73
N PHE A 32 3.84 14.03 8.06
CA PHE A 32 3.97 15.30 8.77
C PHE A 32 5.28 16.03 8.40
N TYR A 33 6.38 15.30 8.31
CA TYR A 33 7.67 15.86 7.90
C TYR A 33 7.63 16.33 6.44
N GLN A 34 7.04 15.55 5.55
CA GLN A 34 6.92 15.88 4.13
C GLN A 34 6.01 17.10 3.91
N LEU A 35 4.86 17.16 4.57
CA LEU A 35 3.99 18.34 4.54
C LEU A 35 4.70 19.60 5.04
N TYR A 36 5.48 19.50 6.12
CA TYR A 36 6.27 20.61 6.62
C TYR A 36 7.31 21.07 5.62
N LEU A 37 8.03 20.13 4.97
CA LEU A 37 9.02 20.42 3.94
C LEU A 37 8.37 21.08 2.72
N LEU A 38 7.28 20.55 2.20
CA LEU A 38 6.54 21.14 1.07
C LEU A 38 6.13 22.58 1.37
N LYS A 39 5.61 22.83 2.58
CA LYS A 39 5.28 24.19 3.03
C LYS A 39 6.50 25.10 3.07
N LYS A 40 7.65 24.64 3.58
CA LYS A 40 8.90 25.43 3.64
C LYS A 40 9.50 25.68 2.27
N LEU A 41 9.32 24.77 1.34
CA LEU A 41 9.74 24.91 -0.06
C LEU A 41 8.80 25.81 -0.89
N GLY A 42 7.72 26.31 -0.31
CA GLY A 42 6.77 27.17 -1.01
C GLY A 42 5.92 26.43 -2.06
N VAL A 43 5.79 25.12 -1.94
CA VAL A 43 4.98 24.31 -2.87
C VAL A 43 3.50 24.62 -2.67
N ALA A 44 2.85 25.11 -3.72
CA ALA A 44 1.43 25.50 -3.66
C ALA A 44 0.46 24.32 -3.65
N HIS A 45 0.82 23.23 -4.35
CA HIS A 45 -0.01 22.03 -4.44
C HIS A 45 0.53 20.94 -3.51
N VAL A 46 -0.31 20.51 -2.57
CA VAL A 46 0.02 19.45 -1.62
C VAL A 46 -0.70 18.17 -2.05
N PRO A 47 0.00 17.04 -2.20
CA PRO A 47 -0.63 15.76 -2.52
C PRO A 47 -1.66 15.32 -1.48
N THR A 48 -2.68 14.60 -1.93
CA THR A 48 -3.56 13.82 -1.05
C THR A 48 -2.85 12.52 -0.67
N TYR A 49 -2.76 12.24 0.64
CA TYR A 49 -2.10 11.04 1.13
C TYR A 49 -3.11 9.95 1.52
N GLY A 50 -2.88 8.73 1.05
CA GLY A 50 -3.60 7.53 1.47
C GLY A 50 -2.62 6.52 2.09
N HIS A 51 -2.97 5.97 3.26
CA HIS A 51 -2.14 5.00 3.96
C HIS A 51 -2.87 3.66 4.03
N LEU A 52 -2.25 2.63 3.44
CA LEU A 52 -2.77 1.27 3.42
C LEU A 52 -2.29 0.49 4.66
N PRO A 53 -3.11 -0.39 5.23
CA PRO A 53 -2.71 -1.26 6.32
C PRO A 53 -1.46 -2.06 5.99
N LEU A 54 -0.64 -2.34 6.99
CA LEU A 54 0.47 -3.27 6.84
C LEU A 54 -0.05 -4.70 6.94
N LEU A 55 0.51 -5.59 6.12
CA LEU A 55 0.29 -7.03 6.27
C LEU A 55 1.27 -7.56 7.32
N VAL A 56 0.73 -8.25 8.33
CA VAL A 56 1.48 -8.82 9.45
C VAL A 56 1.16 -10.31 9.59
N ASP A 57 2.04 -11.07 10.21
CA ASP A 57 1.78 -12.46 10.60
C ASP A 57 0.90 -12.54 11.87
N ALA A 58 0.66 -13.76 12.36
CA ALA A 58 -0.16 -14.01 13.54
C ALA A 58 0.44 -13.38 14.81
N GLU A 59 1.74 -13.20 14.86
CA GLU A 59 2.49 -12.58 15.94
C GLU A 59 2.53 -11.04 15.84
N GLY A 60 1.92 -10.46 14.80
CA GLY A 60 1.91 -9.02 14.54
C GLY A 60 3.21 -8.48 13.91
N VAL A 61 4.09 -9.37 13.46
CA VAL A 61 5.33 -8.98 12.80
C VAL A 61 5.05 -8.67 11.32
N ARG A 62 5.55 -7.54 10.84
CA ARG A 62 5.37 -7.13 9.44
C ARG A 62 5.91 -8.18 8.49
N LEU A 63 5.08 -8.60 7.53
CA LEU A 63 5.51 -9.47 6.44
C LEU A 63 6.64 -8.81 5.66
N SER A 64 7.74 -9.50 5.51
CA SER A 64 8.94 -9.02 4.84
C SER A 64 9.44 -9.99 3.79
N LYS A 65 10.32 -9.52 2.90
CA LYS A 65 10.96 -10.35 1.85
C LYS A 65 11.76 -11.54 2.41
N ARG A 66 11.97 -11.64 3.73
CA ARG A 66 12.70 -12.74 4.37
C ARG A 66 11.81 -13.93 4.69
N GLN A 67 10.50 -13.78 4.67
CA GLN A 67 9.55 -14.86 4.88
C GLN A 67 9.34 -15.59 3.55
N LYS A 68 9.63 -16.90 3.51
CA LYS A 68 9.46 -17.73 2.31
C LYS A 68 7.99 -17.80 1.91
N GLY A 69 7.72 -17.87 0.62
CA GLY A 69 6.37 -18.02 0.06
C GLY A 69 5.61 -16.72 -0.17
N LEU A 70 6.15 -15.56 0.22
CA LEU A 70 5.43 -14.26 0.20
C LEU A 70 5.82 -13.33 -0.94
N THR A 71 6.80 -13.71 -1.76
CA THR A 71 7.13 -12.89 -2.93
C THR A 71 6.29 -13.29 -4.14
N LEU A 72 5.92 -12.31 -4.96
CA LEU A 72 5.21 -12.57 -6.23
C LEU A 72 5.96 -13.57 -7.12
N ARG A 73 7.28 -13.62 -7.02
CA ARG A 73 8.13 -14.58 -7.75
C ARG A 73 7.90 -16.01 -7.27
N GLU A 74 7.86 -16.22 -5.97
CA GLU A 74 7.60 -17.53 -5.36
C GLU A 74 6.18 -17.97 -5.65
N MET A 75 5.18 -17.11 -5.43
CA MET A 75 3.78 -17.39 -5.76
C MET A 75 3.61 -17.80 -7.23
N LYS A 76 4.30 -17.10 -8.15
CA LYS A 76 4.29 -17.46 -9.58
C LYS A 76 4.93 -18.82 -9.83
N ALA A 77 6.04 -19.15 -9.13
CA ALA A 77 6.70 -20.46 -9.26
C ALA A 77 5.81 -21.60 -8.72
N GLU A 78 4.95 -21.32 -7.75
CA GLU A 78 3.93 -22.24 -7.21
C GLU A 78 2.66 -22.32 -8.08
N GLY A 79 2.63 -21.62 -9.21
CA GLY A 79 1.52 -21.65 -10.17
C GLY A 79 0.36 -20.70 -9.85
N LYS A 80 0.49 -19.82 -8.86
CA LYS A 80 -0.51 -18.79 -8.59
C LYS A 80 -0.63 -17.84 -9.78
N LYS A 81 -1.85 -17.55 -10.18
CA LYS A 81 -2.17 -16.59 -11.26
C LYS A 81 -2.32 -15.18 -10.67
N PRO A 82 -2.16 -14.11 -11.48
CA PRO A 82 -2.42 -12.76 -11.02
C PRO A 82 -3.81 -12.57 -10.39
N SER A 83 -4.84 -13.23 -10.94
CA SER A 83 -6.21 -13.19 -10.42
C SER A 83 -6.32 -13.76 -9.00
N ASP A 84 -5.56 -14.81 -8.67
CA ASP A 84 -5.56 -15.42 -7.34
C ASP A 84 -4.99 -14.44 -6.32
N ILE A 85 -3.91 -13.74 -6.70
CA ILE A 85 -3.24 -12.74 -5.84
C ILE A 85 -4.13 -11.52 -5.64
N ILE A 86 -4.76 -11.01 -6.70
CA ILE A 86 -5.68 -9.87 -6.60
C ILE A 86 -6.86 -10.24 -5.69
N GLY A 87 -7.47 -11.42 -5.90
CA GLY A 87 -8.57 -11.87 -5.06
C GLY A 87 -8.18 -12.06 -3.59
N LEU A 88 -6.98 -12.57 -3.33
CA LEU A 88 -6.44 -12.70 -1.98
C LEU A 88 -6.26 -11.32 -1.31
N LEU A 89 -5.70 -10.35 -2.02
CA LEU A 89 -5.53 -8.98 -1.52
C LEU A 89 -6.88 -8.32 -1.25
N LEU A 90 -7.87 -8.48 -2.12
CA LEU A 90 -9.22 -7.97 -1.93
C LEU A 90 -9.93 -8.62 -0.73
N TYR A 91 -9.71 -9.90 -0.50
CA TYR A 91 -10.21 -10.59 0.69
C TYR A 91 -9.60 -9.99 1.97
N TYR A 92 -8.27 -9.85 2.03
CA TYR A 92 -7.62 -9.21 3.18
C TYR A 92 -8.01 -7.73 3.34
N ALA A 93 -8.31 -7.05 2.26
CA ALA A 93 -8.85 -5.69 2.27
C ALA A 93 -10.30 -5.60 2.77
N GLY A 94 -10.98 -6.74 2.98
CA GLY A 94 -12.38 -6.80 3.41
C GLY A 94 -13.40 -6.57 2.28
N ALA A 95 -12.94 -6.44 1.04
CA ALA A 95 -13.80 -6.25 -0.13
C ALA A 95 -14.46 -7.56 -0.62
N LEU A 96 -13.94 -8.72 -0.21
CA LEU A 96 -14.48 -10.03 -0.54
C LEU A 96 -14.75 -10.85 0.73
N PRO A 97 -15.82 -11.65 0.76
CA PRO A 97 -16.17 -12.50 1.92
C PRO A 97 -15.26 -13.74 2.05
N LYS A 98 -14.57 -14.13 0.98
CA LYS A 98 -13.61 -15.25 0.93
C LYS A 98 -12.61 -15.05 -0.20
N PRO A 99 -11.41 -15.69 -0.12
CA PRO A 99 -10.47 -15.68 -1.23
C PRO A 99 -11.10 -16.33 -2.48
N MET A 100 -11.05 -15.63 -3.60
CA MET A 100 -11.49 -16.14 -4.90
C MET A 100 -10.76 -15.40 -6.01
N PRO A 101 -10.48 -16.04 -7.17
CA PRO A 101 -9.82 -15.36 -8.27
C PRO A 101 -10.64 -14.17 -8.76
N VAL A 102 -10.00 -13.02 -8.91
CA VAL A 102 -10.61 -11.79 -9.44
C VAL A 102 -9.62 -11.17 -10.45
N SER A 103 -10.08 -10.85 -11.64
CA SER A 103 -9.25 -10.16 -12.62
C SER A 103 -9.00 -8.70 -12.21
N ALA A 104 -7.92 -8.10 -12.71
CA ALA A 104 -7.65 -6.68 -12.48
C ALA A 104 -8.77 -5.78 -13.00
N GLU A 105 -9.40 -6.16 -14.12
CA GLU A 105 -10.52 -5.43 -14.70
C GLU A 105 -11.78 -5.50 -13.83
N GLU A 106 -12.11 -6.68 -13.31
CA GLU A 106 -13.22 -6.85 -12.36
C GLU A 106 -12.98 -6.07 -11.07
N ALA A 107 -11.76 -6.15 -10.51
CA ALA A 107 -11.39 -5.39 -9.34
C ALA A 107 -11.57 -3.88 -9.57
N ALA A 108 -11.06 -3.36 -10.68
CA ALA A 108 -11.16 -1.94 -11.02
C ALA A 108 -12.60 -1.45 -11.27
N ARG A 109 -13.50 -2.33 -11.71
CA ARG A 109 -14.92 -1.98 -11.91
C ARG A 109 -15.76 -2.03 -10.64
N ASN A 110 -15.45 -2.96 -9.74
CA ASN A 110 -16.33 -3.33 -8.63
C ASN A 110 -15.82 -2.88 -7.26
N VAL A 111 -14.55 -2.46 -7.16
CA VAL A 111 -13.95 -2.03 -5.90
C VAL A 111 -13.59 -0.54 -6.00
N GLY A 112 -14.34 0.29 -5.31
CA GLY A 112 -14.09 1.72 -5.20
C GLY A 112 -13.49 2.11 -3.86
N PHE A 113 -13.36 3.41 -3.64
CA PHE A 113 -12.86 3.94 -2.37
C PHE A 113 -13.80 3.65 -1.18
N GLU A 114 -15.10 3.44 -1.45
CA GLU A 114 -16.07 3.15 -0.38
C GLU A 114 -15.79 1.78 0.24
N GLU A 115 -15.51 0.76 -0.59
CA GLU A 115 -15.15 -0.58 -0.14
C GLU A 115 -13.82 -0.57 0.61
N LEU A 116 -12.89 0.30 0.22
CA LEU A 116 -11.57 0.45 0.84
C LEU A 116 -11.61 1.26 2.14
N LYS A 117 -12.66 2.02 2.42
CA LYS A 117 -12.80 2.77 3.68
C LYS A 117 -12.84 1.87 4.92
N HIS A 118 -13.23 0.60 4.76
CA HIS A 118 -13.20 -0.37 5.84
C HIS A 118 -11.78 -0.83 6.21
N LEU A 119 -10.75 -0.42 5.45
CA LEU A 119 -9.33 -0.62 5.75
C LEU A 119 -8.79 0.40 6.77
N SER A 120 -9.59 0.84 7.71
CA SER A 120 -9.18 1.79 8.77
C SER A 120 -8.22 1.18 9.81
N LEU A 121 -7.92 -0.11 9.68
CA LEU A 121 -6.99 -0.81 10.57
C LEU A 121 -5.54 -0.41 10.24
N PRO A 122 -4.66 -0.27 11.25
CA PRO A 122 -3.25 0.02 11.02
C PRO A 122 -2.51 -1.17 10.37
N HIS A 123 -3.02 -2.38 10.55
CA HIS A 123 -2.47 -3.62 10.01
C HIS A 123 -3.57 -4.68 9.80
N ILE A 124 -3.28 -5.64 8.93
CA ILE A 124 -4.13 -6.79 8.63
C ILE A 124 -3.32 -8.06 8.90
N VAL A 125 -3.86 -8.96 9.71
CA VAL A 125 -3.24 -10.25 9.99
C VAL A 125 -3.48 -11.21 8.82
N VAL A 126 -2.39 -11.71 8.25
CA VAL A 126 -2.42 -12.68 7.15
C VAL A 126 -2.22 -14.08 7.72
N THR A 127 -3.25 -14.89 7.66
CA THR A 127 -3.26 -16.27 8.20
C THR A 127 -2.99 -17.35 7.14
N GLN A 128 -3.12 -17.01 5.85
CA GLN A 128 -2.88 -17.92 4.73
C GLN A 128 -2.33 -17.12 3.55
N VAL A 129 -1.31 -17.64 2.90
CA VAL A 129 -0.73 -17.11 1.65
C VAL A 129 -0.74 -18.19 0.58
#